data_4df833684ce1c6bf3f38549aebaa67dd
#
_entry.id   4df833684ce1c6bf3f38549aebaa67dd
#
_cell.length_a   1.000
_cell.length_b   1.000
_cell.length_c   1.000
_cell.angle_alpha   90.00
_cell.angle_beta   90.00
_cell.angle_gamma   90.00
#
_symmetry.space_group_name_H-M   'P 1'
#
loop_
_entity.id
_entity.type
_entity.pdbx_description
1 polymer ?
#
loop_
_entity_poly.entity_id
_entity_poly.type
_entity_poly.pdbx_seq_one_letter_code
_entity_poly.pdbx_strand_id
1 'polypeptide(L)'
;ELLRPNFAWQPVDVIKRTFDVTTRWARSIEHLPFRKHFKSRFPALNVHRRREPVATDTIYSDTPAIDNGATSAQIFVGTKSMVCDVYGMKSDKEFIHTLEDVIRKRGAMDKLISDRANLEISKKVVDVLRSFVIDDFQSEPYHEHQNPSERHYQTCKKITNTVLDRSGAPAFCWLL
;
A
#
# COMPACT_ATOMS: atom_id res chain seq x y z
N GLU A 1 -30.69 24.95 -9.99
CA GLU A 1 -31.49 24.44 -11.13
C GLU A 1 -30.57 23.88 -12.25
N LEU A 2 -29.61 24.66 -12.78
CA LEU A 2 -28.71 24.25 -13.89
C LEU A 2 -27.90 22.98 -13.60
N LEU A 3 -27.59 22.67 -12.34
CA LEU A 3 -26.79 21.51 -11.95
C LEU A 3 -27.63 20.26 -11.67
N ARG A 4 -28.95 20.37 -11.62
CA ARG A 4 -29.83 19.21 -11.30
C ARG A 4 -29.65 18.00 -12.21
N PRO A 5 -29.49 18.15 -13.52
CA PRO A 5 -29.25 17.00 -14.40
C PRO A 5 -27.99 16.21 -14.02
N ASN A 6 -26.92 16.90 -13.60
CA ASN A 6 -25.67 16.29 -13.20
C ASN A 6 -25.74 15.55 -11.83
N PHE A 7 -26.82 15.81 -11.07
CA PHE A 7 -27.09 15.20 -9.77
C PHE A 7 -28.36 14.33 -9.79
N ALA A 8 -28.63 13.67 -10.91
CA ALA A 8 -29.77 12.77 -11.08
C ALA A 8 -31.11 13.40 -10.65
N TRP A 9 -31.31 14.67 -10.97
CA TRP A 9 -32.52 15.45 -10.66
C TRP A 9 -32.87 15.58 -9.17
N GLN A 10 -31.89 15.39 -8.28
CA GLN A 10 -32.08 15.56 -6.84
C GLN A 10 -32.63 16.96 -6.51
N PRO A 11 -33.38 17.11 -5.39
CA PRO A 11 -33.86 18.41 -4.90
C PRO A 11 -32.70 19.38 -4.69
N VAL A 12 -32.96 20.66 -4.99
CA VAL A 12 -31.94 21.73 -4.89
C VAL A 12 -31.33 21.82 -3.49
N ASP A 13 -32.13 21.57 -2.44
CA ASP A 13 -31.67 21.60 -1.06
C ASP A 13 -30.67 20.48 -0.74
N VAL A 14 -30.88 19.30 -1.32
CA VAL A 14 -29.93 18.18 -1.20
C VAL A 14 -28.61 18.52 -1.88
N ILE A 15 -28.66 19.09 -3.08
CA ILE A 15 -27.49 19.53 -3.82
C ILE A 15 -26.72 20.61 -3.04
N LYS A 16 -27.42 21.61 -2.49
CA LYS A 16 -26.80 22.66 -1.67
C LYS A 16 -26.10 22.07 -0.44
N ARG A 17 -26.78 21.20 0.32
CA ARG A 17 -26.18 20.54 1.49
C ARG A 17 -24.94 19.71 1.10
N THR A 18 -25.00 19.02 -0.02
CA THR A 18 -23.85 18.27 -0.53
C THR A 18 -22.66 19.19 -0.79
N PHE A 19 -22.89 20.31 -1.47
CA PHE A 19 -21.83 21.30 -1.70
C PHE A 19 -21.31 21.93 -0.41
N ASP A 20 -22.18 22.22 0.55
CA ASP A 20 -21.74 22.79 1.83
C ASP A 20 -20.82 21.86 2.61
N VAL A 21 -21.05 20.56 2.52
CA VAL A 21 -20.24 19.54 3.20
C VAL A 21 -18.97 19.21 2.40
N THR A 22 -19.07 19.04 1.08
CA THR A 22 -17.98 18.51 0.25
C THR A 22 -17.02 19.59 -0.26
N THR A 23 -17.48 20.80 -0.48
CA THR A 23 -16.66 21.91 -1.04
C THR A 23 -16.12 22.88 0.00
N ARG A 24 -16.35 22.64 1.27
CA ARG A 24 -15.92 23.51 2.37
C ARG A 24 -14.42 23.80 2.35
N TRP A 25 -13.62 22.81 2.07
CA TRP A 25 -12.17 22.93 1.95
C TRP A 25 -11.74 23.62 0.63
N ALA A 26 -12.51 23.48 -0.45
CA ALA A 26 -12.21 24.15 -1.72
C ALA A 26 -12.38 25.68 -1.61
N ARG A 27 -13.34 26.16 -0.83
CA ARG A 27 -13.47 27.59 -0.54
C ARG A 27 -12.26 28.15 0.19
N SER A 28 -11.65 27.38 1.08
CA SER A 28 -10.44 27.80 1.79
C SER A 28 -9.21 27.84 0.89
N ILE A 29 -9.19 27.07 -0.20
CA ILE A 29 -8.10 27.08 -1.18
C ILE A 29 -8.15 28.34 -2.06
N GLU A 30 -9.32 28.79 -2.47
CA GLU A 30 -9.49 30.00 -3.29
C GLU A 30 -9.02 31.28 -2.59
N HIS A 31 -9.10 31.32 -1.27
CA HIS A 31 -8.73 32.49 -0.47
C HIS A 31 -7.35 32.39 0.19
N LEU A 32 -6.69 31.24 0.11
CA LEU A 32 -5.35 31.09 0.66
C LEU A 32 -4.31 31.33 -0.43
N PRO A 33 -3.33 32.22 -0.19
CA PRO A 33 -2.19 32.34 -1.08
C PRO A 33 -1.57 30.95 -1.23
N PHE A 34 -1.13 30.61 -2.45
CA PHE A 34 -0.45 29.37 -2.71
C PHE A 34 0.61 29.12 -1.65
N ARG A 35 0.35 28.17 -0.75
CA ARG A 35 1.32 27.79 0.26
C ARG A 35 2.48 27.13 -0.46
N LYS A 36 3.66 27.71 -0.33
CA LYS A 36 4.88 27.01 -0.70
C LYS A 36 4.91 25.72 0.11
N HIS A 37 4.98 24.58 -0.56
CA HIS A 37 5.21 23.31 0.11
C HIS A 37 6.63 23.32 0.69
N PHE A 38 6.73 23.60 1.98
CA PHE A 38 7.99 23.42 2.68
C PHE A 38 8.17 21.96 3.01
N LYS A 39 9.23 21.37 2.48
CA LYS A 39 9.65 20.05 2.94
C LYS A 39 10.20 20.17 4.36
N SER A 40 9.63 19.42 5.28
CA SER A 40 10.16 19.28 6.62
C SER A 40 11.51 18.53 6.58
N ARG A 41 12.38 18.80 7.55
CA ARG A 41 13.58 17.97 7.80
C ARG A 41 13.23 16.57 8.29
N PHE A 42 12.04 16.40 8.83
CA PHE A 42 11.53 15.12 9.33
C PHE A 42 10.70 14.42 8.25
N PRO A 43 11.17 13.28 7.70
CA PRO A 43 10.48 12.56 6.62
C PRO A 43 9.03 12.24 6.93
N ALA A 44 8.73 11.87 8.18
CA ALA A 44 7.38 11.55 8.63
C ALA A 44 6.34 12.67 8.43
N LEU A 45 6.78 13.93 8.43
CA LEU A 45 5.91 15.09 8.22
C LEU A 45 5.64 15.39 6.74
N ASN A 46 6.40 14.77 5.83
CA ASN A 46 6.26 14.98 4.39
C ASN A 46 5.41 13.92 3.70
N VAL A 47 4.99 12.88 4.43
CA VAL A 47 4.28 11.72 3.90
C VAL A 47 2.91 11.60 4.55
N HIS A 48 1.93 11.22 3.74
CA HIS A 48 0.58 10.93 4.24
C HIS A 48 0.62 9.74 5.24
N ARG A 49 -0.22 9.79 6.28
CA ARG A 49 -0.36 8.68 7.23
C ARG A 49 -1.50 7.76 6.80
N ARG A 50 -1.17 6.49 6.61
CA ARG A 50 -2.13 5.42 6.39
C ARG A 50 -2.54 4.83 7.73
N ARG A 51 -3.45 5.36 8.44
CA ARG A 51 -3.86 5.05 9.83
C ARG A 51 -4.31 3.59 10.04
N GLU A 52 -3.48 2.65 9.61
CA GLU A 52 -3.68 1.22 9.78
C GLU A 52 -2.34 0.46 9.85
N PRO A 53 -2.31 -0.68 10.55
CA PRO A 53 -1.21 -1.63 10.45
C PRO A 53 -1.16 -2.26 9.06
N VAL A 54 0.03 -2.58 8.59
CA VAL A 54 0.27 -3.29 7.33
C VAL A 54 1.08 -4.53 7.63
N ALA A 55 0.58 -5.68 7.18
CA ALA A 55 1.29 -6.94 7.24
C ALA A 55 2.09 -7.15 5.95
N THR A 56 3.26 -7.73 6.06
CA THR A 56 4.14 -8.02 4.93
C THR A 56 4.66 -9.45 4.98
N ASP A 57 4.93 -10.00 3.79
CA ASP A 57 5.50 -11.33 3.63
C ASP A 57 6.21 -11.43 2.28
N THR A 58 7.18 -12.36 2.16
CA THR A 58 7.94 -12.56 0.92
C THR A 58 7.42 -13.78 0.17
N ILE A 59 7.10 -13.58 -1.09
CA ILE A 59 6.65 -14.61 -2.02
C ILE A 59 7.83 -15.02 -2.92
N TYR A 60 8.01 -16.30 -3.14
CA TYR A 60 9.03 -16.84 -4.05
C TYR A 60 8.38 -17.51 -5.25
N SER A 61 9.00 -17.36 -6.42
CA SER A 61 8.62 -18.00 -7.66
C SER A 61 9.81 -18.73 -8.26
N ASP A 62 9.55 -19.95 -8.77
CA ASP A 62 10.56 -20.74 -9.49
C ASP A 62 10.85 -20.19 -10.90
N THR A 63 9.98 -19.30 -11.39
CA THR A 63 10.08 -18.73 -12.73
C THR A 63 10.30 -17.22 -12.64
N PRO A 64 11.34 -16.66 -13.28
CA PRO A 64 11.54 -15.21 -13.33
C PRO A 64 10.38 -14.51 -14.03
N ALA A 65 9.94 -13.35 -13.50
CA ALA A 65 8.89 -12.54 -14.10
C ALA A 65 9.34 -11.89 -15.42
N ILE A 66 8.42 -11.76 -16.37
CA ILE A 66 8.72 -11.29 -17.72
C ILE A 66 9.17 -9.81 -17.78
N ASP A 67 8.61 -8.98 -16.93
CA ASP A 67 8.81 -7.53 -16.98
C ASP A 67 10.17 -7.11 -16.41
N ASN A 68 10.56 -7.70 -15.29
CA ASN A 68 11.74 -7.28 -14.56
C ASN A 68 12.69 -8.43 -14.18
N GLY A 69 12.34 -9.69 -14.49
CA GLY A 69 13.13 -10.86 -14.11
C GLY A 69 13.14 -11.16 -12.61
N ALA A 70 12.15 -10.65 -11.87
CA ALA A 70 12.00 -10.90 -10.44
C ALA A 70 11.73 -12.39 -10.17
N THR A 71 12.40 -12.95 -9.19
CA THR A 71 12.19 -14.32 -8.69
C THR A 71 11.48 -14.34 -7.34
N SER A 72 11.33 -13.18 -6.73
CA SER A 72 10.56 -12.99 -5.49
C SER A 72 9.70 -11.74 -5.58
N ALA A 73 8.72 -11.64 -4.71
CA ALA A 73 7.91 -10.43 -4.57
C ALA A 73 7.57 -10.20 -3.10
N GLN A 74 7.47 -8.93 -2.73
CA GLN A 74 7.00 -8.54 -1.40
C GLN A 74 5.53 -8.17 -1.48
N ILE A 75 4.73 -8.81 -0.62
CA ILE A 75 3.32 -8.49 -0.45
C ILE A 75 3.13 -7.57 0.76
N PHE A 76 2.30 -6.54 0.60
CA PHE A 76 1.90 -5.64 1.69
C PHE A 76 0.38 -5.60 1.78
N VAL A 77 -0.16 -5.95 2.93
CA VAL A 77 -1.61 -6.05 3.16
C VAL A 77 -2.04 -5.15 4.29
N GLY A 78 -2.93 -4.20 4.00
CA GLY A 78 -3.56 -3.37 5.04
C GLY A 78 -4.53 -4.19 5.89
N THR A 79 -4.36 -4.20 7.20
CA THR A 79 -5.17 -5.06 8.09
C THR A 79 -6.63 -4.62 8.23
N LYS A 80 -6.94 -3.36 7.94
CA LYS A 80 -8.31 -2.82 7.99
C LYS A 80 -8.90 -2.69 6.60
N SER A 81 -8.15 -2.10 5.66
CA SER A 81 -8.60 -1.85 4.29
C SER A 81 -8.60 -3.11 3.42
N MET A 82 -7.83 -4.14 3.81
CA MET A 82 -7.57 -5.35 3.03
C MET A 82 -6.95 -5.06 1.65
N VAL A 83 -6.44 -3.85 1.45
CA VAL A 83 -5.73 -3.49 0.22
C VAL A 83 -4.39 -4.22 0.20
N CYS A 84 -4.17 -4.94 -0.89
CA CYS A 84 -2.97 -5.73 -1.14
C CYS A 84 -2.15 -5.09 -2.26
N ASP A 85 -0.90 -4.79 -1.99
CA ASP A 85 0.07 -4.32 -2.98
C ASP A 85 1.19 -5.37 -3.09
N VAL A 86 1.62 -5.68 -4.31
CA VAL A 86 2.68 -6.66 -4.59
C VAL A 86 3.79 -5.98 -5.38
N TYR A 87 5.03 -6.19 -4.96
CA TYR A 87 6.22 -5.60 -5.59
C TYR A 87 7.24 -6.69 -5.89
N GLY A 88 7.60 -6.84 -7.17
CA GLY A 88 8.63 -7.79 -7.58
C GLY A 88 10.02 -7.39 -7.10
N MET A 89 10.81 -8.39 -6.70
CA MET A 89 12.19 -8.24 -6.25
C MET A 89 13.10 -9.24 -6.95
N LYS A 90 14.29 -8.81 -7.37
CA LYS A 90 15.35 -9.69 -7.88
C LYS A 90 16.23 -10.23 -6.77
N SER A 91 16.28 -9.50 -5.68
CA SER A 91 17.09 -9.84 -4.51
C SER A 91 16.44 -9.30 -3.25
N ASP A 92 16.76 -9.91 -2.18
CA ASP A 92 16.29 -9.55 -0.84
C ASP A 92 16.69 -8.12 -0.43
N LYS A 93 17.79 -7.58 -0.98
CA LYS A 93 18.23 -6.21 -0.71
C LYS A 93 17.25 -5.16 -1.24
N GLU A 94 16.38 -5.53 -2.17
CA GLU A 94 15.38 -4.63 -2.76
C GLU A 94 14.15 -4.43 -1.85
N PHE A 95 14.01 -5.21 -0.78
CA PHE A 95 12.94 -5.04 0.20
C PHE A 95 12.78 -3.59 0.68
N ILE A 96 13.89 -2.91 0.92
CA ILE A 96 13.87 -1.53 1.37
C ILE A 96 13.21 -0.59 0.34
N HIS A 97 13.44 -0.83 -0.95
CA HIS A 97 12.86 -0.04 -2.03
C HIS A 97 11.35 -0.32 -2.16
N THR A 98 10.93 -1.58 -1.99
CA THR A 98 9.50 -1.93 -1.99
C THR A 98 8.78 -1.26 -0.83
N LEU A 99 9.39 -1.22 0.36
CA LEU A 99 8.86 -0.53 1.54
C LEU A 99 8.74 0.99 1.30
N GLU A 100 9.77 1.61 0.73
CA GLU A 100 9.74 3.03 0.38
C GLU A 100 8.65 3.33 -0.67
N ASP A 101 8.45 2.46 -1.65
CA ASP A 101 7.42 2.61 -2.67
C ASP A 101 6.00 2.48 -2.11
N VAL A 102 5.76 1.54 -1.18
CA VAL A 102 4.49 1.47 -0.46
C VAL A 102 4.23 2.74 0.33
N ILE A 103 5.23 3.22 1.09
CA ILE A 103 5.11 4.47 1.86
C ILE A 103 4.81 5.64 0.93
N ARG A 104 5.45 5.72 -0.24
CA ARG A 104 5.23 6.79 -1.23
C ARG A 104 3.84 6.72 -1.86
N LYS A 105 3.36 5.53 -2.22
CA LYS A 105 2.07 5.33 -2.89
C LYS A 105 0.87 5.39 -1.94
N ARG A 106 0.99 4.75 -0.78
CA ARG A 106 -0.13 4.54 0.14
C ARG A 106 -0.06 5.38 1.40
N GLY A 107 1.11 5.93 1.69
CA GLY A 107 1.38 6.63 2.94
C GLY A 107 2.08 5.77 3.99
N ALA A 108 2.67 6.40 4.99
CA ALA A 108 3.32 5.72 6.09
C ALA A 108 2.27 5.04 6.99
N MET A 109 2.43 3.73 7.17
CA MET A 109 1.59 2.92 8.03
C MET A 109 1.83 3.22 9.51
N ASP A 110 0.89 2.85 10.38
CA ASP A 110 1.08 3.01 11.82
C ASP A 110 2.03 1.94 12.37
N LYS A 111 1.92 0.73 11.85
CA LYS A 111 2.72 -0.43 12.27
C LYS A 111 3.02 -1.32 11.07
N LEU A 112 4.24 -1.81 10.96
CA LEU A 112 4.61 -2.90 10.05
C LEU A 112 4.61 -4.21 10.83
N ILE A 113 3.85 -5.20 10.34
CA ILE A 113 3.81 -6.56 10.88
C ILE A 113 4.59 -7.44 9.91
N SER A 114 5.69 -8.02 10.39
CA SER A 114 6.56 -8.86 9.57
C SER A 114 6.95 -10.14 10.31
N ASP A 115 7.35 -11.15 9.54
CA ASP A 115 8.03 -12.29 10.12
C ASP A 115 9.48 -11.95 10.44
N ARG A 116 10.14 -12.76 11.30
CA ARG A 116 11.55 -12.59 11.66
C ARG A 116 12.51 -12.92 10.52
N ALA A 117 12.17 -12.64 9.28
CA ALA A 117 13.11 -12.79 8.18
C ALA A 117 14.27 -11.77 8.32
N ASN A 118 15.51 -12.22 8.11
CA ASN A 118 16.72 -11.39 8.25
C ASN A 118 16.68 -10.09 7.44
N LEU A 119 15.88 -10.05 6.39
CA LEU A 119 15.67 -8.91 5.51
C LEU A 119 14.96 -7.76 6.20
N GLU A 120 13.91 -8.11 6.92
CA GLU A 120 12.99 -7.20 7.56
C GLU A 120 13.59 -6.60 8.84
N ILE A 121 14.65 -7.24 9.38
CA ILE A 121 15.37 -6.80 10.58
C ILE A 121 16.62 -5.99 10.22
N SER A 122 16.93 -5.79 8.95
CA SER A 122 18.15 -5.07 8.56
C SER A 122 18.18 -3.67 9.15
N LYS A 123 19.38 -3.21 9.57
CA LYS A 123 19.56 -1.86 10.15
C LYS A 123 18.96 -0.77 9.27
N LYS A 124 19.06 -0.89 7.94
CA LYS A 124 18.51 0.08 7.00
C LYS A 124 17.00 0.14 7.05
N VAL A 125 16.32 -1.02 7.17
CA VAL A 125 14.86 -1.09 7.30
C VAL A 125 14.43 -0.42 8.61
N VAL A 126 15.10 -0.74 9.72
CA VAL A 126 14.84 -0.11 11.02
C VAL A 126 15.03 1.41 10.96
N ASP A 127 16.05 1.89 10.26
CA ASP A 127 16.29 3.32 10.09
C ASP A 127 15.16 3.99 9.26
N VAL A 128 14.65 3.32 8.21
CA VAL A 128 13.48 3.79 7.45
C VAL A 128 12.24 3.83 8.34
N LEU A 129 11.92 2.76 9.06
CA LEU A 129 10.77 2.70 9.96
C LEU A 129 10.82 3.81 11.01
N ARG A 130 11.97 4.05 11.62
CA ARG A 130 12.19 5.13 12.59
C ARG A 130 12.00 6.52 11.96
N SER A 131 12.53 6.74 10.75
CA SER A 131 12.44 8.03 10.06
C SER A 131 11.01 8.42 9.72
N PHE A 132 10.13 7.43 9.49
CA PHE A 132 8.71 7.61 9.22
C PHE A 132 7.80 7.39 10.43
N VAL A 133 8.37 7.15 11.61
CA VAL A 133 7.62 6.87 12.85
C VAL A 133 6.61 5.73 12.63
N ILE A 134 7.13 4.60 12.15
CA ILE A 134 6.38 3.37 11.93
C ILE A 134 6.80 2.39 13.02
N ASP A 135 5.83 1.83 13.74
CA ASP A 135 6.10 0.79 14.73
C ASP A 135 6.49 -0.52 14.03
N ASP A 136 7.56 -1.16 14.50
CA ASP A 136 7.98 -2.48 14.05
C ASP A 136 7.39 -3.55 14.96
N PHE A 137 6.67 -4.50 14.37
CA PHE A 137 6.10 -5.64 15.08
C PHE A 137 6.47 -6.92 14.34
N GLN A 138 7.24 -7.75 15.02
CA GLN A 138 7.65 -9.05 14.50
C GLN A 138 6.74 -10.13 15.07
N SER A 139 6.13 -10.94 14.20
CA SER A 139 5.33 -12.09 14.61
C SER A 139 6.22 -13.15 15.28
N GLU A 140 5.66 -13.85 16.25
CA GLU A 140 6.35 -14.97 16.89
C GLU A 140 6.38 -16.19 15.96
N PRO A 141 7.46 -16.98 15.98
CA PRO A 141 7.54 -18.22 15.22
C PRO A 141 6.35 -19.13 15.54
N TYR A 142 5.79 -19.78 14.53
CA TYR A 142 4.65 -20.70 14.63
C TYR A 142 3.30 -20.06 15.04
N HIS A 143 3.19 -18.74 15.01
CA HIS A 143 1.92 -18.05 15.25
C HIS A 143 1.39 -17.41 13.95
N GLU A 144 1.01 -18.25 12.99
CA GLU A 144 0.48 -17.87 11.67
C GLU A 144 -0.72 -16.90 11.73
N HIS A 145 -1.48 -16.96 12.85
CA HIS A 145 -2.61 -16.05 13.05
C HIS A 145 -2.22 -14.58 13.28
N GLN A 146 -0.95 -14.32 13.62
CA GLN A 146 -0.46 -12.97 13.89
C GLN A 146 -0.09 -12.23 12.59
N ASN A 147 0.16 -12.96 11.48
CA ASN A 147 0.49 -12.37 10.20
C ASN A 147 -0.64 -12.57 9.18
N PRO A 148 -1.55 -11.61 8.99
CA PRO A 148 -2.64 -11.72 8.03
C PRO A 148 -2.18 -11.76 6.57
N SER A 149 -0.93 -11.42 6.26
CA SER A 149 -0.40 -11.44 4.89
C SER A 149 -0.34 -12.85 4.31
N GLU A 150 -0.08 -13.87 5.12
CA GLU A 150 -0.01 -15.26 4.66
C GLU A 150 -1.33 -15.74 4.05
N ARG A 151 -2.46 -15.47 4.70
CA ARG A 151 -3.79 -15.81 4.17
C ARG A 151 -4.05 -15.11 2.84
N HIS A 152 -3.68 -13.83 2.74
CA HIS A 152 -3.82 -13.06 1.49
C HIS A 152 -2.92 -13.59 0.39
N TYR A 153 -1.69 -13.98 0.73
CA TYR A 153 -0.78 -14.63 -0.21
C TYR A 153 -1.39 -15.87 -0.83
N GLN A 154 -1.94 -16.77 0.00
CA GLN A 154 -2.59 -17.99 -0.50
C GLN A 154 -3.75 -17.68 -1.46
N THR A 155 -4.52 -16.66 -1.16
CA THR A 155 -5.62 -16.20 -2.03
C THR A 155 -5.09 -15.64 -3.34
N CYS A 156 -4.09 -14.75 -3.30
CA CYS A 156 -3.44 -14.19 -4.49
C CYS A 156 -2.86 -15.31 -5.37
N LYS A 157 -2.13 -16.25 -4.77
CA LYS A 157 -1.56 -17.40 -5.48
C LYS A 157 -2.62 -18.22 -6.23
N LYS A 158 -3.75 -18.53 -5.58
CA LYS A 158 -4.86 -19.25 -6.22
C LYS A 158 -5.45 -18.47 -7.39
N ILE A 159 -5.67 -17.17 -7.22
CA ILE A 159 -6.22 -16.31 -8.27
C ILE A 159 -5.25 -16.23 -9.45
N THR A 160 -3.97 -15.97 -9.20
CA THR A 160 -2.92 -15.90 -10.22
C THR A 160 -2.87 -17.19 -11.03
N ASN A 161 -2.77 -18.35 -10.36
CA ASN A 161 -2.75 -19.63 -11.05
C ASN A 161 -4.01 -19.86 -11.89
N THR A 162 -5.20 -19.52 -11.36
CA THR A 162 -6.46 -19.64 -12.11
C THR A 162 -6.47 -18.74 -13.34
N VAL A 163 -5.94 -17.52 -13.24
CA VAL A 163 -5.87 -16.58 -14.38
C VAL A 163 -4.88 -17.10 -15.43
N LEU A 164 -3.70 -17.56 -15.02
CA LEU A 164 -2.70 -18.13 -15.92
C LEU A 164 -3.26 -19.35 -16.67
N ASP A 165 -3.88 -20.29 -15.95
CA ASP A 165 -4.48 -21.50 -16.53
C ASP A 165 -5.59 -21.17 -17.55
N ARG A 166 -6.49 -20.24 -17.20
CA ARG A 166 -7.61 -19.87 -18.09
C ARG A 166 -7.20 -19.04 -19.28
N SER A 167 -6.19 -18.18 -19.13
CA SER A 167 -5.69 -17.35 -20.22
C SER A 167 -4.73 -18.07 -21.15
N GLY A 168 -4.17 -19.21 -20.72
CA GLY A 168 -3.06 -19.88 -21.40
C GLY A 168 -1.76 -19.06 -21.35
N ALA A 169 -1.68 -18.07 -20.47
CA ALA A 169 -0.48 -17.27 -20.31
C ALA A 169 0.65 -18.10 -19.68
N PRO A 170 1.88 -17.93 -20.14
CA PRO A 170 3.02 -18.69 -19.62
C PRO A 170 3.34 -18.29 -18.16
N ALA A 171 3.97 -19.19 -17.43
CA ALA A 171 4.27 -19.05 -16.01
C ALA A 171 5.06 -17.75 -15.66
N PHE A 172 5.89 -17.24 -16.57
CA PHE A 172 6.65 -16.01 -16.36
C PHE A 172 5.80 -14.73 -16.29
N CYS A 173 4.49 -14.82 -16.55
CA CYS A 173 3.53 -13.74 -16.37
C CYS A 173 2.96 -13.64 -14.94
N TRP A 174 3.49 -14.38 -13.98
CA TRP A 174 2.95 -14.50 -12.63
C TRP A 174 2.87 -13.18 -11.83
N LEU A 175 3.64 -12.19 -12.20
CA LEU A 175 3.70 -10.88 -11.51
C LEU A 175 2.84 -9.79 -12.22
N LEU A 176 2.31 -10.06 -13.41
CA LEU A 176 1.43 -9.15 -14.14
C LEU A 176 -0.03 -9.26 -13.59
#